data_5f064f49bcb601f3a032bdf7534cb135
#
_entry.id   5f064f49bcb601f3a032bdf7534cb135
#
_cell.length_a   1.000
_cell.length_b   1.000
_cell.length_c   1.000
_cell.angle_alpha   90.00
_cell.angle_beta   90.00
_cell.angle_gamma   90.00
#
_symmetry.space_group_name_H-M   'P 1'
#
loop_
_entity.id
_entity.type
_entity.pdbx_description
1 polymer ?
#
loop_
_entity_poly.entity_id
_entity_poly.type
_entity_poly.pdbx_seq_one_letter_code
_entity_poly.pdbx_strand_id
1 'polypeptide(L)'
;DKINGLSPVIAIEQKTTNRSPRSTVGTITEIYDFLRLMYAKIGEAYSYNTGKKMVSYNNEQIQDLIEKLYKGKRIYLLAPLIKARKGHYRDLFQQIIKKGYTKARIDGEFIDLTNNLMLDRYKNHDIEIVIDIIDLTKLKRGSNRLKDSIITGMYHGGSSILICNELGKNQKYFRIYFNFLICTLYQDIICCY
;
A
#
# COMPACT_ATOMS: atom_id res chain seq x y z
N ASP A 1 -46.58 25.76 -36.04
CA ASP A 1 -47.88 25.48 -35.41
C ASP A 1 -47.80 25.92 -33.94
N LYS A 2 -48.67 26.83 -33.55
CA LYS A 2 -48.71 27.38 -32.23
C LYS A 2 -49.95 26.81 -31.52
N ILE A 3 -49.76 26.03 -30.47
CA ILE A 3 -50.88 25.53 -29.65
C ILE A 3 -51.07 26.51 -28.51
N ASN A 4 -52.23 27.17 -28.48
CA ASN A 4 -52.63 28.11 -27.42
C ASN A 4 -53.71 27.44 -26.55
N GLY A 5 -53.65 27.64 -25.22
CA GLY A 5 -54.71 27.19 -24.31
C GLY A 5 -54.43 25.90 -23.53
N LEU A 6 -53.20 25.41 -23.49
CA LEU A 6 -52.82 24.34 -22.60
C LEU A 6 -52.57 24.88 -21.18
N SER A 7 -53.21 24.26 -20.19
CA SER A 7 -52.90 24.45 -18.79
C SER A 7 -51.46 24.00 -18.51
N PRO A 8 -50.76 24.58 -17.52
CA PRO A 8 -49.42 24.10 -17.17
C PRO A 8 -49.48 22.64 -16.78
N VAL A 9 -48.77 21.80 -17.55
CA VAL A 9 -48.68 20.37 -17.31
C VAL A 9 -47.46 20.15 -16.38
N ILE A 10 -47.71 19.55 -15.23
CA ILE A 10 -46.66 19.09 -14.34
C ILE A 10 -46.38 17.63 -14.71
N ALA A 11 -45.27 17.38 -15.37
CA ALA A 11 -44.78 16.04 -15.61
C ALA A 11 -43.95 15.59 -14.39
N ILE A 12 -44.41 14.61 -13.65
CA ILE A 12 -43.64 13.95 -12.61
C ILE A 12 -42.95 12.76 -13.28
N GLU A 13 -41.67 12.92 -13.60
CA GLU A 13 -40.86 11.84 -14.12
C GLU A 13 -40.22 11.08 -12.95
N GLN A 14 -40.71 9.87 -12.69
CA GLN A 14 -40.02 8.96 -11.80
C GLN A 14 -38.79 8.45 -12.55
N LYS A 15 -37.59 8.83 -12.10
CA LYS A 15 -36.32 8.26 -12.57
C LYS A 15 -36.29 6.77 -12.26
N THR A 16 -36.81 5.97 -13.17
CA THR A 16 -36.97 4.51 -12.96
C THR A 16 -35.68 3.72 -13.14
N THR A 17 -34.64 4.29 -13.73
CA THR A 17 -33.36 3.54 -13.88
C THR A 17 -32.17 4.49 -13.90
N ASN A 18 -31.39 4.43 -12.87
CA ASN A 18 -30.01 4.90 -12.95
C ASN A 18 -29.24 3.84 -13.76
N ARG A 19 -29.06 4.07 -15.05
CA ARG A 19 -28.33 3.18 -15.97
C ARG A 19 -26.82 3.20 -15.77
N SER A 20 -26.35 3.50 -14.55
CA SER A 20 -24.96 3.33 -14.22
C SER A 20 -24.67 1.84 -14.02
N PRO A 21 -23.82 1.22 -14.83
CA PRO A 21 -23.47 -0.21 -14.67
C PRO A 21 -22.80 -0.52 -13.32
N ARG A 22 -22.50 0.51 -12.52
CA ARG A 22 -21.94 0.39 -11.16
C ARG A 22 -22.96 0.53 -10.04
N SER A 23 -24.22 0.92 -10.33
CA SER A 23 -25.24 1.03 -9.30
C SER A 23 -25.91 -0.32 -9.06
N THR A 24 -25.53 -0.95 -7.98
CA THR A 24 -26.21 -2.15 -7.47
C THR A 24 -27.25 -1.76 -6.43
N VAL A 25 -28.18 -2.67 -6.11
CA VAL A 25 -29.17 -2.46 -5.03
C VAL A 25 -28.47 -2.05 -3.73
N GLY A 26 -27.34 -2.69 -3.41
CA GLY A 26 -26.57 -2.40 -2.21
C GLY A 26 -26.06 -0.96 -2.12
N THR A 27 -25.69 -0.34 -3.26
CA THR A 27 -25.22 1.06 -3.30
C THR A 27 -26.38 2.06 -3.28
N ILE A 28 -27.53 1.72 -3.88
CA ILE A 28 -28.70 2.59 -3.91
C ILE A 28 -29.38 2.65 -2.54
N THR A 29 -29.38 1.53 -1.81
CA THR A 29 -30.03 1.40 -0.49
C THR A 29 -29.10 1.72 0.68
N GLU A 30 -27.86 2.14 0.42
CA GLU A 30 -26.81 2.38 1.42
C GLU A 30 -26.41 1.15 2.24
N ILE A 31 -27.01 -0.01 2.00
CA ILE A 31 -26.69 -1.28 2.67
C ILE A 31 -25.20 -1.61 2.51
N TYR A 32 -24.60 -1.25 1.38
CA TYR A 32 -23.19 -1.47 1.12
C TYR A 32 -22.28 -0.78 2.16
N ASP A 33 -22.61 0.41 2.61
CA ASP A 33 -21.82 1.14 3.60
C ASP A 33 -21.91 0.50 4.98
N PHE A 34 -23.10 0.00 5.35
CA PHE A 34 -23.26 -0.78 6.58
C PHE A 34 -22.49 -2.11 6.52
N LEU A 35 -22.54 -2.82 5.39
CA LEU A 35 -21.74 -4.05 5.20
C LEU A 35 -20.26 -3.77 5.30
N ARG A 36 -19.77 -2.69 4.68
CA ARG A 36 -18.36 -2.29 4.78
C ARG A 36 -17.95 -2.05 6.23
N LEU A 37 -18.76 -1.31 6.99
CA LEU A 37 -18.50 -1.06 8.41
C LEU A 37 -18.49 -2.33 9.23
N MET A 38 -19.46 -3.22 8.99
CA MET A 38 -19.56 -4.52 9.65
C MET A 38 -18.31 -5.37 9.38
N TYR A 39 -17.95 -5.57 8.11
CA TYR A 39 -16.77 -6.35 7.75
C TYR A 39 -15.47 -5.70 8.23
N ALA A 40 -15.38 -4.37 8.28
CA ALA A 40 -14.22 -3.69 8.83
C ALA A 40 -14.02 -3.96 10.34
N LYS A 41 -15.11 -4.18 11.08
CA LYS A 41 -15.05 -4.41 12.54
C LYS A 41 -14.93 -5.88 12.94
N ILE A 42 -15.64 -6.76 12.27
CA ILE A 42 -15.75 -8.18 12.68
C ILE A 42 -15.26 -9.16 11.61
N GLY A 43 -14.98 -8.66 10.40
CA GLY A 43 -14.53 -9.51 9.29
C GLY A 43 -13.11 -10.03 9.51
N GLU A 44 -12.89 -11.28 9.18
CA GLU A 44 -11.56 -11.88 9.08
C GLU A 44 -11.11 -11.86 7.64
N ALA A 45 -9.93 -11.32 7.39
CA ALA A 45 -9.38 -11.28 6.04
C ALA A 45 -8.52 -12.51 5.77
N TYR A 46 -8.73 -13.10 4.60
CA TYR A 46 -7.94 -14.22 4.12
C TYR A 46 -7.27 -13.86 2.80
N SER A 47 -6.05 -14.33 2.61
CA SER A 47 -5.34 -14.14 1.34
C SER A 47 -6.02 -14.94 0.24
N TYR A 48 -6.36 -14.29 -0.86
CA TYR A 48 -6.99 -14.95 -2.02
C TYR A 48 -6.09 -16.05 -2.62
N ASN A 49 -4.77 -15.81 -2.67
CA ASN A 49 -3.84 -16.73 -3.30
C ASN A 49 -3.45 -17.92 -2.42
N THR A 50 -3.36 -17.72 -1.09
CA THR A 50 -2.87 -18.77 -0.17
C THR A 50 -3.92 -19.31 0.76
N GLY A 51 -5.11 -18.69 0.84
CA GLY A 51 -6.18 -19.04 1.79
C GLY A 51 -5.79 -18.80 3.27
N LYS A 52 -4.61 -18.25 3.54
CA LYS A 52 -4.16 -18.01 4.92
C LYS A 52 -4.81 -16.76 5.50
N LYS A 53 -5.12 -16.80 6.79
CA LYS A 53 -5.64 -15.66 7.53
C LYS A 53 -4.58 -14.54 7.55
N MET A 54 -5.01 -13.33 7.19
CA MET A 54 -4.15 -12.15 7.23
C MET A 54 -4.15 -11.59 8.65
N VAL A 55 -2.98 -11.23 9.15
CA VAL A 55 -2.79 -10.72 10.50
C VAL A 55 -2.28 -9.28 10.39
N SER A 56 -2.89 -8.39 11.17
CA SER A 56 -2.37 -7.04 11.36
C SER A 56 -1.41 -7.06 12.55
N TYR A 57 -0.22 -6.52 12.34
CA TYR A 57 0.81 -6.43 13.37
C TYR A 57 0.93 -5.00 13.89
N ASN A 58 1.18 -4.83 15.19
CA ASN A 58 1.63 -3.56 15.72
C ASN A 58 3.18 -3.43 15.58
N ASN A 59 3.72 -2.23 15.81
CA ASN A 59 5.16 -1.97 15.63
C ASN A 59 6.04 -2.88 16.49
N GLU A 60 5.63 -3.21 17.70
CA GLU A 60 6.38 -4.07 18.62
C GLU A 60 6.39 -5.53 18.15
N GLN A 61 5.24 -6.02 17.69
CA GLN A 61 5.14 -7.35 17.10
C GLN A 61 5.99 -7.49 15.84
N ILE A 62 6.03 -6.43 15.02
CA ILE A 62 6.89 -6.40 13.81
C ILE A 62 8.35 -6.44 14.23
N GLN A 63 8.76 -5.65 15.22
CA GLN A 63 10.12 -5.66 15.75
C GLN A 63 10.53 -7.06 16.22
N ASP A 64 9.71 -7.70 17.07
CA ASP A 64 9.97 -9.04 17.56
C ASP A 64 10.05 -10.09 16.45
N LEU A 65 9.19 -9.98 15.45
CA LEU A 65 9.22 -10.87 14.29
C LEU A 65 10.49 -10.69 13.46
N ILE A 66 10.93 -9.45 13.24
CA ILE A 66 12.17 -9.15 12.52
C ILE A 66 13.36 -9.74 13.27
N GLU A 67 13.46 -9.49 14.57
CA GLU A 67 14.55 -10.01 15.40
C GLU A 67 14.59 -11.55 15.42
N LYS A 68 13.42 -12.21 15.38
CA LYS A 68 13.30 -13.67 15.30
C LYS A 68 13.73 -14.23 13.95
N LEU A 69 13.21 -13.64 12.86
CA LEU A 69 13.35 -14.18 11.51
C LEU A 69 14.71 -13.90 10.88
N TYR A 70 15.31 -12.78 11.24
CA TYR A 70 16.56 -12.30 10.64
C TYR A 70 17.71 -12.25 11.65
N LYS A 71 17.61 -13.00 12.75
CA LYS A 71 18.66 -13.07 13.78
C LYS A 71 20.03 -13.35 13.14
N GLY A 72 21.02 -12.52 13.48
CA GLY A 72 22.38 -12.67 12.98
C GLY A 72 22.58 -12.34 11.51
N LYS A 73 21.65 -11.62 10.89
CA LYS A 73 21.72 -11.21 9.48
C LYS A 73 21.70 -9.70 9.35
N ARG A 74 22.25 -9.21 8.24
CA ARG A 74 22.10 -7.84 7.81
C ARG A 74 20.83 -7.70 6.99
N ILE A 75 20.00 -6.73 7.31
CA ILE A 75 18.72 -6.47 6.67
C ILE A 75 18.64 -5.07 6.10
N TYR A 76 17.89 -4.94 5.02
CA TYR A 76 17.49 -3.69 4.40
C TYR A 76 16.01 -3.47 4.72
N LEU A 77 15.73 -2.32 5.31
CA LEU A 77 14.40 -1.88 5.64
C LEU A 77 13.97 -0.88 4.57
N LEU A 78 12.93 -1.23 3.84
CA LEU A 78 12.46 -0.54 2.66
C LEU A 78 11.04 -0.03 2.87
N ALA A 79 10.75 1.16 2.36
CA ALA A 79 9.41 1.71 2.29
C ALA A 79 8.91 1.71 0.84
N PRO A 80 7.85 0.97 0.51
CA PRO A 80 7.29 0.95 -0.83
C PRO A 80 6.59 2.29 -1.12
N LEU A 81 7.00 2.97 -2.19
CA LEU A 81 6.40 4.23 -2.64
C LEU A 81 5.51 4.04 -3.85
N ILE A 82 5.99 3.27 -4.82
CA ILE A 82 5.30 3.01 -6.08
C ILE A 82 5.30 1.51 -6.32
N LYS A 83 4.15 1.00 -6.75
CA LYS A 83 4.00 -0.40 -7.11
C LYS A 83 3.24 -0.54 -8.42
N ALA A 84 3.87 -1.23 -9.38
CA ALA A 84 3.34 -1.58 -10.69
C ALA A 84 2.71 -0.37 -11.43
N ARG A 85 3.35 0.79 -11.40
CA ARG A 85 2.86 2.00 -12.07
C ARG A 85 3.86 2.55 -13.07
N LYS A 86 3.34 3.06 -14.18
CA LYS A 86 4.12 3.73 -15.23
C LYS A 86 4.46 5.15 -14.84
N GLY A 87 5.64 5.63 -15.23
CA GLY A 87 6.05 7.01 -15.00
C GLY A 87 7.56 7.23 -15.02
N HIS A 88 8.01 8.48 -15.17
CA HIS A 88 9.44 8.84 -15.12
C HIS A 88 10.01 8.94 -13.71
N TYR A 89 9.16 9.31 -12.76
CA TYR A 89 9.45 9.48 -11.32
C TYR A 89 10.61 10.42 -10.97
N ARG A 90 11.03 11.30 -11.89
CA ARG A 90 12.14 12.25 -11.67
C ARG A 90 11.90 13.13 -10.44
N ASP A 91 10.71 13.74 -10.35
CA ASP A 91 10.37 14.63 -9.23
C ASP A 91 10.30 13.87 -7.90
N LEU A 92 9.83 12.64 -7.94
CA LEU A 92 9.82 11.75 -6.78
C LEU A 92 11.25 11.50 -6.27
N PHE A 93 12.18 11.16 -7.15
CA PHE A 93 13.57 10.94 -6.77
C PHE A 93 14.23 12.20 -6.19
N GLN A 94 13.97 13.37 -6.79
CA GLN A 94 14.46 14.63 -6.24
C GLN A 94 13.92 14.92 -4.83
N GLN A 95 12.62 14.64 -4.59
CA GLN A 95 12.04 14.80 -3.26
C GLN A 95 12.63 13.83 -2.23
N ILE A 96 12.90 12.60 -2.62
CA ILE A 96 13.52 11.58 -1.76
C ILE A 96 14.96 11.98 -1.41
N ILE A 97 15.73 12.44 -2.39
CA ILE A 97 17.11 12.93 -2.19
C ILE A 97 17.12 14.14 -1.25
N LYS A 98 16.21 15.10 -1.44
CA LYS A 98 16.07 16.27 -0.54
C LYS A 98 15.74 15.86 0.91
N LYS A 99 15.06 14.74 1.12
CA LYS A 99 14.81 14.17 2.45
C LYS A 99 16.00 13.41 3.04
N GLY A 100 17.11 13.30 2.31
CA GLY A 100 18.34 12.67 2.78
C GLY A 100 18.49 11.18 2.46
N TYR A 101 17.59 10.59 1.71
CA TYR A 101 17.72 9.19 1.29
C TYR A 101 18.61 9.08 0.06
N THR A 102 19.60 8.18 0.12
CA THR A 102 20.62 8.02 -0.93
C THR A 102 20.43 6.77 -1.77
N LYS A 103 19.65 5.81 -1.30
CA LYS A 103 19.47 4.50 -1.95
C LYS A 103 18.00 4.16 -2.11
N ALA A 104 17.68 3.55 -3.25
CA ALA A 104 16.38 2.96 -3.52
C ALA A 104 16.54 1.57 -4.14
N ARG A 105 15.49 0.77 -4.02
CA ARG A 105 15.37 -0.45 -4.79
C ARG A 105 14.32 -0.20 -5.88
N ILE A 106 14.72 -0.39 -7.13
CA ILE A 106 13.87 -0.15 -8.30
C ILE A 106 13.84 -1.46 -9.10
N ASP A 107 12.64 -1.96 -9.32
CA ASP A 107 12.39 -3.22 -10.05
C ASP A 107 13.20 -4.42 -9.51
N GLY A 108 13.47 -4.40 -8.20
CA GLY A 108 14.23 -5.44 -7.49
C GLY A 108 15.73 -5.18 -7.37
N GLU A 109 16.28 -4.17 -8.04
CA GLU A 109 17.69 -3.81 -8.00
C GLU A 109 17.96 -2.62 -7.09
N PHE A 110 19.05 -2.69 -6.31
CA PHE A 110 19.49 -1.57 -5.47
C PHE A 110 20.28 -0.56 -6.30
N ILE A 111 19.83 0.68 -6.29
CA ILE A 111 20.40 1.78 -7.07
C ILE A 111 20.67 2.96 -6.15
N ASP A 112 21.81 3.61 -6.33
CA ASP A 112 22.10 4.88 -5.68
C ASP A 112 21.33 6.01 -6.39
N LEU A 113 20.62 6.80 -5.59
CA LEU A 113 19.79 7.88 -6.12
C LEU A 113 20.66 9.04 -6.58
N THR A 114 20.48 9.44 -7.82
CA THR A 114 21.13 10.62 -8.42
C THR A 114 20.08 11.62 -8.91
N ASN A 115 20.43 12.89 -8.95
CA ASN A 115 19.51 13.97 -9.35
C ASN A 115 18.94 13.83 -10.77
N ASN A 116 19.62 13.06 -11.62
CA ASN A 116 19.26 12.87 -13.03
C ASN A 116 18.63 11.49 -13.30
N LEU A 117 18.33 10.72 -12.26
CA LEU A 117 17.73 9.40 -12.44
C LEU A 117 16.32 9.54 -13.04
N MET A 118 16.12 8.88 -14.17
CA MET A 118 14.84 8.81 -14.86
C MET A 118 14.56 7.37 -15.27
N LEU A 119 13.31 6.94 -15.08
CA LEU A 119 12.85 5.62 -15.50
C LEU A 119 12.08 5.68 -16.83
N ASP A 120 11.91 4.54 -17.44
CA ASP A 120 11.14 4.41 -18.70
C ASP A 120 9.65 4.69 -18.42
N ARG A 121 9.11 5.73 -19.06
CA ARG A 121 7.72 6.16 -18.89
C ARG A 121 6.69 5.07 -19.18
N TYR A 122 7.00 4.16 -20.08
CA TYR A 122 6.05 3.20 -20.63
C TYR A 122 6.05 1.87 -19.88
N LYS A 123 7.05 1.62 -19.03
CA LYS A 123 7.16 0.42 -18.20
C LYS A 123 6.53 0.61 -16.84
N ASN A 124 6.02 -0.47 -16.27
CA ASN A 124 5.61 -0.49 -14.88
C ASN A 124 6.86 -0.61 -14.00
N HIS A 125 6.92 0.20 -12.96
CA HIS A 125 8.02 0.21 -12.01
C HIS A 125 7.54 -0.03 -10.59
N ASP A 126 8.37 -0.75 -9.84
CA ASP A 126 8.28 -0.89 -8.39
C ASP A 126 9.42 -0.07 -7.77
N ILE A 127 9.06 0.92 -6.94
CA ILE A 127 10.04 1.83 -6.33
C ILE A 127 9.89 1.77 -4.82
N GLU A 128 10.97 1.40 -4.15
CA GLU A 128 11.07 1.33 -2.70
C GLU A 128 12.30 2.08 -2.23
N ILE A 129 12.14 2.96 -1.24
CA ILE A 129 13.28 3.66 -0.65
C ILE A 129 13.91 2.83 0.46
N VAL A 130 15.23 2.85 0.55
CA VAL A 130 15.99 2.26 1.65
C VAL A 130 15.94 3.23 2.83
N ILE A 131 15.22 2.84 3.88
CA ILE A 131 15.09 3.65 5.10
C ILE A 131 16.32 3.47 5.99
N ASP A 132 16.69 2.21 6.23
CA ASP A 132 17.87 1.88 7.04
C ASP A 132 18.45 0.53 6.64
N ILE A 133 19.73 0.36 6.93
CA ILE A 133 20.47 -0.90 6.76
C ILE A 133 20.94 -1.32 8.14
N ILE A 134 20.35 -2.39 8.67
CA ILE A 134 20.54 -2.79 10.05
C ILE A 134 21.24 -4.15 10.10
N ASP A 135 22.31 -4.20 10.87
CA ASP A 135 23.04 -5.43 11.16
C ASP A 135 22.56 -6.00 12.51
N LEU A 136 21.75 -7.04 12.45
CA LEU A 136 21.18 -7.68 13.64
C LEU A 136 22.19 -8.55 14.40
N THR A 137 23.43 -8.70 13.91
CA THR A 137 24.50 -9.36 14.66
C THR A 137 24.99 -8.48 15.81
N LYS A 138 25.00 -7.16 15.58
CA LYS A 138 25.56 -6.14 16.49
C LYS A 138 24.49 -5.44 17.33
N LEU A 139 23.21 -5.63 17.00
CA LEU A 139 22.12 -4.96 17.65
C LEU A 139 21.70 -5.69 18.93
N LYS A 140 21.52 -4.93 20.03
CA LYS A 140 20.91 -5.48 21.24
C LYS A 140 19.40 -5.66 20.99
N ARG A 141 18.84 -6.72 21.56
CA ARG A 141 17.40 -7.00 21.49
C ARG A 141 16.58 -5.84 22.04
N GLY A 142 15.50 -5.46 21.34
CA GLY A 142 14.67 -4.32 21.74
C GLY A 142 15.28 -2.96 21.42
N SER A 143 16.19 -2.88 20.44
CA SER A 143 16.88 -1.63 20.09
C SER A 143 15.92 -0.56 19.59
N ASN A 144 16.04 0.66 20.16
CA ASN A 144 15.30 1.83 19.70
C ASN A 144 15.57 2.15 18.22
N ARG A 145 16.77 1.95 17.70
CA ARG A 145 17.10 2.18 16.30
C ARG A 145 16.19 1.38 15.36
N LEU A 146 15.99 0.09 15.63
CA LEU A 146 15.11 -0.74 14.82
C LEU A 146 13.66 -0.25 14.90
N LYS A 147 13.20 0.12 16.09
CA LYS A 147 11.86 0.68 16.31
C LYS A 147 11.65 1.98 15.53
N ASP A 148 12.59 2.91 15.61
CA ASP A 148 12.51 4.20 14.90
C ASP A 148 12.55 4.02 13.37
N SER A 149 13.38 3.10 12.90
CA SER A 149 13.45 2.76 11.48
C SER A 149 12.14 2.14 10.98
N ILE A 150 11.49 1.28 11.76
CA ILE A 150 10.17 0.71 11.45
C ILE A 150 9.12 1.82 11.35
N ILE A 151 9.05 2.72 12.34
CA ILE A 151 8.10 3.83 12.34
C ILE A 151 8.31 4.73 11.12
N THR A 152 9.55 5.08 10.83
CA THR A 152 9.90 5.89 9.66
C THR A 152 9.54 5.18 8.34
N GLY A 153 9.83 3.90 8.25
CA GLY A 153 9.47 3.07 7.09
C GLY A 153 7.97 3.00 6.87
N MET A 154 7.20 2.80 7.93
CA MET A 154 5.74 2.78 7.88
C MET A 154 5.15 4.15 7.48
N TYR A 155 5.73 5.24 7.98
CA TYR A 155 5.31 6.58 7.60
C TYR A 155 5.46 6.83 6.11
N HIS A 156 6.62 6.51 5.53
CA HIS A 156 6.88 6.69 4.11
C HIS A 156 6.17 5.68 3.21
N GLY A 157 6.04 4.44 3.66
CA GLY A 157 5.43 3.35 2.91
C GLY A 157 3.91 3.22 3.03
N GLY A 158 3.22 4.26 3.57
CA GLY A 158 1.76 4.22 3.73
C GLY A 158 1.30 3.05 4.60
N SER A 159 1.87 2.95 5.81
CA SER A 159 1.63 1.86 6.78
C SER A 159 2.13 0.48 6.32
N SER A 160 3.03 0.46 5.36
CA SER A 160 3.64 -0.77 4.82
C SER A 160 5.16 -0.66 4.87
N ILE A 161 5.81 -1.77 5.15
CA ILE A 161 7.27 -1.88 5.17
C ILE A 161 7.68 -3.20 4.55
N LEU A 162 8.77 -3.18 3.83
CA LEU A 162 9.37 -4.36 3.23
C LEU A 162 10.75 -4.59 3.84
N ILE A 163 11.03 -5.83 4.16
CA ILE A 163 12.33 -6.25 4.69
C ILE A 163 12.92 -7.30 3.77
N CYS A 164 14.17 -7.12 3.41
CA CYS A 164 14.92 -8.08 2.61
C CYS A 164 16.37 -8.19 3.09
N ASN A 165 17.07 -9.20 2.58
CA ASN A 165 18.51 -9.35 2.76
C ASN A 165 19.30 -8.52 1.72
N GLU A 166 20.62 -8.51 1.80
CA GLU A 166 21.52 -7.80 0.87
C GLU A 166 21.30 -8.16 -0.60
N LEU A 167 20.87 -9.38 -0.90
CA LEU A 167 20.59 -9.83 -2.27
C LEU A 167 19.18 -9.51 -2.75
N GLY A 168 18.42 -8.72 -1.99
CA GLY A 168 17.01 -8.46 -2.31
C GLY A 168 16.10 -9.70 -2.21
N LYS A 169 16.64 -10.84 -1.73
CA LYS A 169 15.90 -12.09 -1.53
C LYS A 169 15.32 -12.18 -0.12
N ASN A 170 14.48 -13.18 0.15
CA ASN A 170 13.80 -13.38 1.43
C ASN A 170 12.98 -12.16 1.86
N GLN A 171 12.22 -11.62 0.93
CA GLN A 171 11.38 -10.44 1.15
C GLN A 171 10.21 -10.79 2.06
N LYS A 172 9.95 -9.93 3.05
CA LYS A 172 8.74 -9.97 3.85
C LYS A 172 8.12 -8.60 3.95
N TYR A 173 6.83 -8.54 3.61
CA TYR A 173 6.03 -7.35 3.76
C TYR A 173 5.31 -7.39 5.10
N PHE A 174 5.32 -6.25 5.80
CA PHE A 174 4.56 -6.04 7.03
C PHE A 174 3.64 -4.83 6.83
N ARG A 175 2.44 -4.91 7.35
CA ARG A 175 1.47 -3.83 7.33
C ARG A 175 0.78 -3.70 8.67
N ILE A 176 0.65 -2.44 9.17
CA ILE A 176 0.02 -2.18 10.47
C ILE A 176 -1.49 -2.17 10.39
N TYR A 177 -2.06 -1.56 9.33
CA TYR A 177 -3.50 -1.42 9.19
C TYR A 177 -4.01 -2.22 8.01
N PHE A 178 -4.98 -3.08 8.30
CA PHE A 178 -5.77 -3.73 7.28
C PHE A 178 -6.95 -2.80 6.93
N ASN A 179 -6.76 -1.89 5.98
CA ASN A 179 -7.87 -1.09 5.48
C ASN A 179 -8.57 -1.91 4.39
N PHE A 180 -9.69 -2.53 4.74
CA PHE A 180 -10.52 -3.34 3.83
C PHE A 180 -10.86 -2.56 2.54
N LEU A 181 -10.92 -1.24 2.62
CA LEU A 181 -11.16 -0.34 1.50
C LEU A 181 -10.07 -0.35 0.43
N ILE A 182 -8.82 -0.64 0.80
CA ILE A 182 -7.67 -0.60 -0.12
C ILE A 182 -7.47 -1.95 -0.80
N CYS A 183 -7.95 -3.04 -0.22
CA CYS A 183 -7.85 -4.37 -0.82
C CYS A 183 -8.68 -4.51 -2.11
N THR A 184 -9.76 -3.75 -2.26
CA THR A 184 -10.58 -3.73 -3.49
C THR A 184 -10.00 -2.88 -4.61
N LEU A 185 -9.05 -1.97 -4.32
CA LEU A 185 -8.38 -1.12 -5.31
C LEU A 185 -7.03 -1.66 -5.78
N TYR A 186 -6.46 -2.62 -5.04
CA TYR A 186 -5.17 -3.23 -5.35
C TYR A 186 -5.34 -4.74 -5.44
N GLN A 187 -5.70 -5.19 -6.63
CA GLN A 187 -5.92 -6.62 -6.96
C GLN A 187 -4.69 -7.51 -6.78
N ASP A 188 -3.52 -6.95 -6.43
CA ASP A 188 -2.23 -7.66 -6.39
C ASP A 188 -1.43 -7.45 -5.11
N ILE A 189 -2.03 -7.09 -3.99
CA ILE A 189 -1.28 -6.92 -2.76
C ILE A 189 -1.37 -8.18 -1.91
N ILE A 190 -0.53 -9.11 -2.25
CA ILE A 190 0.60 -9.64 -1.49
C ILE A 190 0.23 -10.41 -0.26
N CYS A 191 0.26 -11.64 -0.51
CA CYS A 191 0.54 -12.66 0.46
C CYS A 191 1.86 -12.39 1.15
N CYS A 192 1.81 -12.17 2.45
CA CYS A 192 2.96 -12.42 3.29
C CYS A 192 3.30 -13.92 3.19
N TYR A 193 4.42 -14.22 2.56
CA TYR A 193 5.09 -15.49 2.74
C TYR A 193 5.89 -15.48 4.01
#